data_57b0986a45f3466be9cdb64e477f2cd3
#
_entry.id   57b0986a45f3466be9cdb64e477f2cd3
#
_cell.length_a   1.000
_cell.length_b   1.000
_cell.length_c   1.000
_cell.angle_alpha   90.00
_cell.angle_beta   90.00
_cell.angle_gamma   90.00
#
_symmetry.space_group_name_H-M   'P 1'
#
loop_
_entity.id
_entity.type
_entity.pdbx_description
1 polymer ?
#
loop_
_entity_poly.entity_id
_entity_poly.type
_entity_poly.pdbx_seq_one_letter_code
_entity_poly.pdbx_strand_id
1 'polypeptide(L)'
;MKELKQSTRQRFVAIEFDYPPAEAEADIVARESGIGPDVAARLVKLAHMTRNLKGNGLDEGASTRLLVHAAKLMVHGVEARAACSGAIALALTDEPEMLSAVHELVSAVF
;
A
#
# COMPACT_ATOMS: atom_id res chain seq x y z
N MET A 1 3.85 26.50 -8.07
CA MET A 1 3.80 25.45 -7.07
C MET A 1 3.81 24.05 -7.66
N LYS A 2 2.94 23.82 -8.60
CA LYS A 2 2.93 22.53 -9.25
C LYS A 2 4.24 22.19 -9.93
N GLU A 3 4.81 23.15 -10.60
CA GLU A 3 6.07 22.94 -11.28
C GLU A 3 7.18 22.60 -10.32
N LEU A 4 7.20 23.30 -9.21
CA LEU A 4 8.21 23.04 -8.21
C LEU A 4 8.05 21.64 -7.64
N LYS A 5 6.82 21.23 -7.39
CA LYS A 5 6.55 19.90 -6.90
C LYS A 5 6.98 18.84 -7.89
N GLN A 6 6.72 19.07 -9.15
CA GLN A 6 7.11 18.11 -10.17
C GLN A 6 8.62 17.99 -10.28
N SER A 7 9.32 19.09 -10.20
CA SER A 7 10.77 19.05 -10.21
C SER A 7 11.31 18.26 -9.03
N THR A 8 10.73 18.49 -7.85
CA THR A 8 11.16 17.80 -6.67
C THR A 8 10.86 16.32 -6.80
N ARG A 9 9.69 16.00 -7.33
CA ARG A 9 9.30 14.62 -7.54
C ARG A 9 10.24 13.90 -8.47
N GLN A 10 10.58 14.55 -9.56
CA GLN A 10 11.48 13.94 -10.52
C GLN A 10 12.82 13.64 -9.91
N ARG A 11 13.30 14.50 -9.03
CA ARG A 11 14.54 14.24 -8.34
C ARG A 11 14.44 13.01 -7.46
N PHE A 12 13.34 12.88 -6.75
CA PHE A 12 13.14 11.71 -5.90
C PHE A 12 13.05 10.46 -6.74
N VAL A 13 12.36 10.55 -7.86
CA VAL A 13 12.25 9.40 -8.76
C VAL A 13 13.63 9.02 -9.29
N ALA A 14 14.43 10.01 -9.62
CA ALA A 14 15.77 9.74 -10.12
C ALA A 14 16.66 9.08 -9.08
N ILE A 15 16.47 9.46 -7.81
CA ILE A 15 17.20 8.85 -6.72
C ILE A 15 16.68 7.47 -6.43
N GLU A 16 15.36 7.33 -6.60
CA GLU A 16 14.76 6.04 -6.58
C GLU A 16 14.82 5.29 -5.28
N PHE A 17 13.70 5.11 -4.69
CA PHE A 17 13.58 4.20 -3.57
C PHE A 17 13.12 2.86 -4.07
N ASP A 18 13.94 1.88 -3.91
CA ASP A 18 13.48 0.53 -4.15
C ASP A 18 12.78 0.05 -2.89
N TYR A 19 11.63 -0.56 -3.07
CA TYR A 19 10.97 -1.21 -1.94
C TYR A 19 11.82 -2.40 -1.51
N PRO A 20 11.74 -2.77 -0.22
CA PRO A 20 12.46 -3.97 0.23
C PRO A 20 11.97 -5.20 -0.53
N PRO A 21 12.77 -6.26 -0.60
CA PRO A 21 12.26 -7.52 -1.13
C PRO A 21 11.01 -7.94 -0.37
N ALA A 22 10.14 -8.70 -1.04
CA ALA A 22 8.84 -9.05 -0.47
C ALA A 22 8.94 -9.68 0.90
N GLU A 23 9.89 -10.59 1.09
CA GLU A 23 10.05 -11.24 2.38
C GLU A 23 10.49 -10.28 3.46
N ALA A 24 11.39 -9.38 3.12
CA ALA A 24 11.88 -8.39 4.07
C ALA A 24 10.76 -7.43 4.43
N GLU A 25 9.97 -7.01 3.45
CA GLU A 25 8.87 -6.10 3.72
C GLU A 25 7.81 -6.76 4.58
N ALA A 26 7.49 -8.02 4.32
CA ALA A 26 6.53 -8.75 5.14
C ALA A 26 7.02 -8.88 6.58
N ASP A 27 8.33 -9.09 6.75
CA ASP A 27 8.91 -9.18 8.07
C ASP A 27 8.79 -7.86 8.82
N ILE A 28 9.02 -6.74 8.13
CA ILE A 28 8.85 -5.42 8.73
C ILE A 28 7.40 -5.22 9.17
N VAL A 29 6.45 -5.55 8.30
CA VAL A 29 5.03 -5.39 8.62
C VAL A 29 4.66 -6.23 9.83
N ALA A 30 5.11 -7.48 9.86
CA ALA A 30 4.79 -8.38 10.97
C ALA A 30 5.37 -7.85 12.28
N ARG A 31 6.61 -7.41 12.27
CA ARG A 31 7.26 -6.94 13.49
C ARG A 31 6.69 -5.64 13.99
N GLU A 32 6.40 -4.72 13.07
CA GLU A 32 5.89 -3.41 13.47
C GLU A 32 4.46 -3.47 13.98
N SER A 33 3.67 -4.39 13.47
CA SER A 33 2.25 -4.45 13.79
C SER A 33 1.88 -5.57 14.76
N GLY A 34 2.66 -6.63 14.78
CA GLY A 34 2.31 -7.82 15.53
C GLY A 34 1.42 -8.78 14.78
N ILE A 35 1.13 -8.49 13.50
CA ILE A 35 0.28 -9.38 12.71
C ILE A 35 1.06 -10.65 12.34
N GLY A 36 0.33 -11.75 12.10
CA GLY A 36 0.96 -12.99 11.71
C GLY A 36 1.63 -12.89 10.35
N PRO A 37 2.64 -13.75 10.10
CA PRO A 37 3.40 -13.67 8.86
C PRO A 37 2.58 -13.94 7.61
N ASP A 38 1.55 -14.79 7.71
CA ASP A 38 0.70 -15.06 6.54
C ASP A 38 -0.05 -13.83 6.08
N VAL A 39 -0.61 -13.08 7.03
CA VAL A 39 -1.35 -11.86 6.70
C VAL A 39 -0.38 -10.78 6.22
N ALA A 40 0.79 -10.70 6.84
CA ALA A 40 1.81 -9.75 6.41
C ALA A 40 2.18 -10.00 4.94
N ALA A 41 2.34 -11.27 4.57
CA ALA A 41 2.67 -11.61 3.18
C ALA A 41 1.55 -11.21 2.23
N ARG A 42 0.30 -11.36 2.64
CA ARG A 42 -0.83 -10.94 1.81
C ARG A 42 -0.85 -9.44 1.63
N LEU A 43 -0.55 -8.70 2.69
CA LEU A 43 -0.49 -7.24 2.59
C LEU A 43 0.61 -6.80 1.62
N VAL A 44 1.75 -7.46 1.65
CA VAL A 44 2.82 -7.14 0.73
C VAL A 44 2.41 -7.45 -0.70
N LYS A 45 1.73 -8.58 -0.91
CA LYS A 45 1.22 -8.91 -2.23
C LYS A 45 0.26 -7.83 -2.73
N LEU A 46 -0.64 -7.38 -1.88
CA LEU A 46 -1.56 -6.30 -2.24
C LEU A 46 -0.79 -5.03 -2.60
N ALA A 47 0.24 -4.71 -1.81
CA ALA A 47 1.04 -3.53 -2.10
C ALA A 47 1.70 -3.61 -3.47
N HIS A 48 2.24 -4.78 -3.81
CA HIS A 48 2.85 -4.96 -5.13
C HIS A 48 1.86 -4.72 -6.24
N MET A 49 0.64 -5.20 -6.07
CA MET A 49 -0.39 -5.01 -7.08
C MET A 49 -0.73 -3.53 -7.25
N THR A 50 -0.82 -2.77 -6.13
CA THR A 50 -1.07 -1.34 -6.23
C THR A 50 0.10 -0.60 -6.86
N ARG A 51 1.32 -1.05 -6.59
CA ARG A 51 2.52 -0.43 -7.16
C ARG A 51 2.57 -0.60 -8.66
N ASN A 52 2.02 -1.70 -9.16
CA ASN A 52 1.91 -1.92 -10.60
C ASN A 52 0.93 -0.97 -11.27
N LEU A 53 0.04 -0.35 -10.51
CA LEU A 53 -0.90 0.64 -11.04
C LEU A 53 -0.32 2.04 -11.06
N LYS A 54 0.89 2.23 -10.54
CA LYS A 54 1.53 3.53 -10.58
C LYS A 54 1.73 3.95 -12.03
N GLY A 55 1.27 5.16 -12.36
CA GLY A 55 1.32 5.64 -13.72
C GLY A 55 0.17 5.15 -14.59
N ASN A 56 -0.65 4.24 -14.08
CA ASN A 56 -1.80 3.70 -14.79
C ASN A 56 -3.08 3.93 -13.99
N GLY A 57 -3.18 5.10 -13.39
CA GLY A 57 -4.35 5.47 -12.61
C GLY A 57 -4.02 5.89 -11.20
N LEU A 58 -2.98 5.33 -10.63
CA LEU A 58 -2.50 5.74 -9.30
C LEU A 58 -1.23 6.56 -9.45
N ASP A 59 -1.12 7.61 -8.63
CA ASP A 59 0.11 8.39 -8.58
C ASP A 59 1.20 7.61 -7.87
N GLU A 60 0.84 6.88 -6.84
CA GLU A 60 1.76 6.08 -6.04
C GLU A 60 1.11 4.78 -5.65
N GLY A 61 1.92 3.74 -5.47
CA GLY A 61 1.45 2.51 -4.87
C GLY A 61 1.53 2.58 -3.35
N ALA A 62 1.06 1.55 -2.69
CA ALA A 62 1.04 1.51 -1.23
C ALA A 62 2.46 1.46 -0.68
N SER A 63 2.72 2.32 0.32
CA SER A 63 3.99 2.30 1.02
C SER A 63 3.95 1.25 2.12
N THR A 64 5.14 0.89 2.62
CA THR A 64 5.23 -0.03 3.73
C THR A 64 4.47 0.49 4.95
N ARG A 65 4.49 1.80 5.16
CA ARG A 65 3.77 2.40 6.29
C ARG A 65 2.28 2.13 6.21
N LEU A 66 1.69 2.22 5.01
CA LEU A 66 0.27 1.94 4.87
C LEU A 66 -0.05 0.50 5.21
N LEU A 67 0.85 -0.42 4.86
CA LEU A 67 0.67 -1.82 5.20
C LEU A 67 0.69 -2.02 6.71
N VAL A 68 1.61 -1.35 7.39
CA VAL A 68 1.70 -1.43 8.85
C VAL A 68 0.43 -0.89 9.48
N HIS A 69 -0.11 0.22 8.95
CA HIS A 69 -1.36 0.77 9.47
C HIS A 69 -2.52 -0.21 9.32
N ALA A 70 -2.65 -0.81 8.15
CA ALA A 70 -3.71 -1.79 7.92
C ALA A 70 -3.55 -2.98 8.87
N ALA A 71 -2.32 -3.45 9.02
CA ALA A 71 -2.05 -4.59 9.90
C ALA A 71 -2.38 -4.26 11.35
N LYS A 72 -2.06 -3.05 11.80
CA LYS A 72 -2.39 -2.65 13.17
C LYS A 72 -3.89 -2.64 13.40
N LEU A 73 -4.65 -2.16 12.41
CA LEU A 73 -6.10 -2.19 12.52
C LEU A 73 -6.60 -3.63 12.67
N MET A 74 -6.04 -4.54 11.89
CA MET A 74 -6.44 -5.94 11.97
C MET A 74 -6.11 -6.56 13.31
N VAL A 75 -4.95 -6.23 13.86
CA VAL A 75 -4.55 -6.73 15.17
C VAL A 75 -5.53 -6.26 16.25
N HIS A 76 -6.11 -5.07 16.05
CA HIS A 76 -7.09 -4.52 16.98
C HIS A 76 -8.52 -4.93 16.66
N GLY A 77 -8.70 -5.89 15.77
CA GLY A 77 -10.02 -6.48 15.54
C GLY A 77 -10.77 -5.98 14.32
N VAL A 78 -10.18 -5.09 13.53
CA VAL A 78 -10.83 -4.62 12.32
C VAL A 78 -10.73 -5.70 11.25
N GLU A 79 -11.82 -5.95 10.56
CA GLU A 79 -11.87 -6.95 9.51
C GLU A 79 -10.91 -6.58 8.38
N ALA A 80 -10.28 -7.60 7.75
CA ALA A 80 -9.19 -7.38 6.81
C ALA A 80 -9.54 -6.43 5.67
N ARG A 81 -10.68 -6.64 5.03
CA ARG A 81 -11.07 -5.79 3.90
C ARG A 81 -11.35 -4.36 4.34
N ALA A 82 -11.99 -4.21 5.49
CA ALA A 82 -12.26 -2.89 6.05
C ALA A 82 -10.96 -2.17 6.39
N ALA A 83 -10.00 -2.89 6.99
CA ALA A 83 -8.72 -2.32 7.35
C ALA A 83 -7.97 -1.86 6.11
N CYS A 84 -7.95 -2.69 5.06
CA CYS A 84 -7.27 -2.32 3.82
C CYS A 84 -7.96 -1.16 3.11
N SER A 85 -9.29 -1.14 3.13
CA SER A 85 -10.02 -0.04 2.53
C SER A 85 -9.70 1.28 3.22
N GLY A 86 -9.74 1.28 4.54
CA GLY A 86 -9.51 2.50 5.30
C GLY A 86 -8.06 2.96 5.28
N ALA A 87 -7.12 2.04 5.47
CA ALA A 87 -5.73 2.41 5.61
C ALA A 87 -4.98 2.48 4.28
N ILE A 88 -5.41 1.73 3.28
CA ILE A 88 -4.67 1.65 2.03
C ILE A 88 -5.43 2.31 0.88
N ALA A 89 -6.63 1.82 0.57
CA ALA A 89 -7.34 2.28 -0.62
C ALA A 89 -7.61 3.78 -0.58
N LEU A 90 -8.16 4.26 0.53
CA LEU A 90 -8.51 5.68 0.65
C LEU A 90 -7.28 6.57 0.72
N ALA A 91 -6.14 6.03 1.13
CA ALA A 91 -4.89 6.79 1.14
C ALA A 91 -4.30 6.92 -0.25
N LEU A 92 -4.61 5.98 -1.14
CA LEU A 92 -4.03 5.98 -2.49
C LEU A 92 -4.82 6.82 -3.48
N THR A 93 -6.13 6.89 -3.30
CA THR A 93 -6.96 7.59 -4.29
C THR A 93 -8.31 7.96 -3.68
N ASP A 94 -8.91 9.02 -4.24
CA ASP A 94 -10.31 9.36 -3.95
C ASP A 94 -11.16 9.29 -5.20
N GLU A 95 -10.57 8.88 -6.33
CA GLU A 95 -11.31 8.72 -7.57
C GLU A 95 -12.15 7.45 -7.52
N PRO A 96 -13.45 7.53 -7.78
CA PRO A 96 -14.31 6.36 -7.63
C PRO A 96 -13.88 5.15 -8.45
N GLU A 97 -13.41 5.37 -9.67
CA GLU A 97 -13.01 4.26 -10.52
C GLU A 97 -11.76 3.56 -9.99
N MET A 98 -10.77 4.35 -9.58
CA MET A 98 -9.55 3.78 -9.04
C MET A 98 -9.79 3.16 -7.67
N LEU A 99 -10.66 3.78 -6.88
CA LEU A 99 -11.01 3.22 -5.58
C LEU A 99 -11.65 1.85 -5.76
N SER A 100 -12.53 1.72 -6.74
CA SER A 100 -13.16 0.44 -7.05
C SER A 100 -12.12 -0.58 -7.49
N ALA A 101 -11.16 -0.17 -8.32
CA ALA A 101 -10.11 -1.06 -8.77
C ALA A 101 -9.26 -1.56 -7.61
N VAL A 102 -8.90 -0.66 -6.69
CA VAL A 102 -8.11 -1.06 -5.53
C VAL A 102 -8.91 -1.99 -4.63
N HIS A 103 -10.21 -1.73 -4.48
CA HIS A 103 -11.08 -2.61 -3.70
C HIS A 103 -11.14 -4.01 -4.30
N GLU A 104 -11.12 -4.12 -5.62
CA GLU A 104 -11.08 -5.42 -6.27
C GLU A 104 -9.78 -6.15 -5.96
N LEU A 105 -8.67 -5.42 -5.94
CA LEU A 105 -7.40 -6.02 -5.56
C LEU A 105 -7.44 -6.53 -4.12
N VAL A 106 -8.02 -5.74 -3.23
CA VAL A 106 -8.17 -6.15 -1.83
C VAL A 106 -8.97 -7.44 -1.75
N SER A 107 -10.08 -7.52 -2.49
CA SER A 107 -10.93 -8.71 -2.48
C SER A 107 -10.21 -9.92 -3.06
N ALA A 108 -9.32 -9.71 -4.01
CA ALA A 108 -8.57 -10.83 -4.59
C ALA A 108 -7.54 -11.39 -3.60
N VAL A 109 -7.01 -10.55 -2.71
CA VAL A 109 -5.99 -10.97 -1.75
C VAL A 109 -6.61 -11.47 -0.46
N PHE A 110 -7.68 -10.84 -0.04
CA PHE A 110 -8.39 -11.16 1.20
C PHE A 110 -9.82 -11.58 0.93
#